data_591708aeeb109186c4622818cee0e2ea
#
_entry.id   591708aeeb109186c4622818cee0e2ea
#
_cell.length_a   1.000
_cell.length_b   1.000
_cell.length_c   1.000
_cell.angle_alpha   90.00
_cell.angle_beta   90.00
_cell.angle_gamma   90.00
#
_symmetry.space_group_name_H-M   'P 1'
#
loop_
_entity.id
_entity.type
_entity.pdbx_description
1 polymer ?
#
loop_
_entity_poly.entity_id
_entity_poly.type
_entity_poly.pdbx_seq_one_letter_code
_entity_poly.pdbx_strand_id
1 'polypeptide(L)'
;MLISKSEKRNNHYRFMTQLSVNVNKVATLRNARGGAVPDVLKVALDCERFGAQGITVHPRPDERHIRRSDVYALRPLLTTEFNIEGYPSPEFIDLVLKVKPHQVTLVPDAPDQITSNAGWDTKANLSFLTE
;
A
#
# COMPACT_ATOMS: atom_id res chain seq x y z
N MET A 1 -18.56 17.99 -36.09
CA MET A 1 -18.44 17.48 -34.76
C MET A 1 -17.03 16.91 -34.60
N LEU A 2 -16.11 17.73 -34.07
CA LEU A 2 -14.69 17.41 -33.94
C LEU A 2 -14.48 16.69 -32.59
N ILE A 3 -14.24 15.37 -32.66
CA ILE A 3 -13.86 14.59 -31.46
C ILE A 3 -12.40 14.93 -31.14
N SER A 4 -12.19 15.52 -29.97
CA SER A 4 -10.89 15.95 -29.45
C SER A 4 -9.88 14.81 -29.42
N LYS A 5 -8.66 15.07 -29.92
CA LYS A 5 -7.52 14.13 -29.91
C LYS A 5 -7.02 13.72 -28.50
N SER A 6 -7.57 14.30 -27.45
CA SER A 6 -7.14 14.02 -26.06
C SER A 6 -7.70 12.72 -25.49
N GLU A 7 -8.84 12.22 -26.00
CA GLU A 7 -9.46 10.99 -25.46
C GLU A 7 -8.80 9.69 -25.93
N LYS A 8 -7.99 9.73 -27.00
CA LYS A 8 -7.33 8.52 -27.52
C LYS A 8 -6.04 8.13 -26.79
N ARG A 9 -5.45 9.00 -25.95
CA ARG A 9 -4.21 8.65 -25.22
C ARG A 9 -4.43 7.82 -23.95
N ASN A 10 -5.61 7.88 -23.34
CA ASN A 10 -5.87 7.21 -22.06
C ASN A 10 -6.19 5.71 -22.16
N ASN A 11 -6.49 5.19 -23.34
CA ASN A 11 -6.95 3.81 -23.47
C ASN A 11 -5.81 2.78 -23.64
N HIS A 12 -4.58 3.22 -23.98
CA HIS A 12 -3.45 2.31 -24.22
C HIS A 12 -2.74 1.89 -22.92
N TYR A 13 -2.77 2.74 -21.87
CA TYR A 13 -2.16 2.44 -20.56
C TYR A 13 -2.99 1.51 -19.67
N ARG A 14 -4.25 1.26 -20.02
CA ARG A 14 -5.19 0.48 -19.21
C ARG A 14 -4.89 -1.03 -19.18
N PHE A 15 -4.00 -1.52 -20.04
CA PHE A 15 -3.66 -2.93 -20.19
C PHE A 15 -2.18 -3.26 -19.93
N MET A 16 -1.39 -2.29 -19.49
CA MET A 16 0.02 -2.53 -19.16
C MET A 16 0.15 -2.86 -17.66
N THR A 17 0.88 -3.93 -17.37
CA THR A 17 1.30 -4.24 -16.00
C THR A 17 2.12 -3.08 -15.44
N GLN A 18 1.78 -2.64 -14.24
CA GLN A 18 2.43 -1.53 -13.55
C GLN A 18 3.24 -2.04 -12.36
N LEU A 19 4.36 -1.38 -12.08
CA LEU A 19 5.23 -1.71 -10.97
C LEU A 19 4.79 -0.96 -9.71
N SER A 20 4.32 -1.69 -8.69
CA SER A 20 4.18 -1.16 -7.33
C SER A 20 5.32 -1.67 -6.46
N VAL A 21 6.00 -0.77 -5.76
CA VAL A 21 7.16 -1.09 -4.90
C VAL A 21 6.74 -1.16 -3.44
N ASN A 22 6.95 -2.33 -2.82
CA ASN A 22 6.72 -2.51 -1.39
C ASN A 22 7.95 -2.04 -0.60
N VAL A 23 7.75 -1.05 0.30
CA VAL A 23 8.82 -0.44 1.11
C VAL A 23 8.90 -0.95 2.55
N ASN A 24 8.17 -2.01 2.91
CA ASN A 24 8.15 -2.56 4.28
C ASN A 24 9.55 -2.90 4.80
N LYS A 25 10.44 -3.47 3.95
CA LYS A 25 11.79 -3.87 4.38
C LYS A 25 12.68 -2.68 4.70
N VAL A 26 12.47 -1.53 4.06
CA VAL A 26 13.14 -0.27 4.41
C VAL A 26 12.78 0.14 5.84
N ALA A 27 11.50 0.07 6.18
CA ALA A 27 11.02 0.36 7.53
C ALA A 27 11.53 -0.66 8.56
N THR A 28 11.65 -1.94 8.20
CA THR A 28 12.26 -2.97 9.07
C THR A 28 13.70 -2.59 9.43
N LEU A 29 14.52 -2.17 8.45
CA LEU A 29 15.89 -1.74 8.69
C LEU A 29 15.95 -0.49 9.58
N ARG A 30 15.10 0.50 9.32
CA ARG A 30 14.99 1.70 10.18
C ARG A 30 14.68 1.31 11.63
N ASN A 31 13.68 0.44 11.84
CA ASN A 31 13.25 0.05 13.17
C ASN A 31 14.33 -0.76 13.91
N ALA A 32 15.04 -1.67 13.21
CA ALA A 32 16.12 -2.45 13.79
C ALA A 32 17.30 -1.59 14.28
N ARG A 33 17.51 -0.42 13.66
CA ARG A 33 18.57 0.52 14.06
C ARG A 33 18.12 1.53 15.11
N GLY A 34 16.83 1.58 15.44
CA GLY A 34 16.28 2.48 16.45
C GLY A 34 16.31 3.97 16.10
N GLY A 35 16.54 4.30 14.82
CA GLY A 35 16.68 5.68 14.35
C GLY A 35 15.67 6.04 13.24
N ALA A 36 16.02 7.08 12.45
CA ALA A 36 15.26 7.54 11.30
C ALA A 36 15.83 7.06 9.94
N VAL A 37 16.93 6.30 9.96
CA VAL A 37 17.64 5.85 8.76
C VAL A 37 17.58 4.34 8.63
N PRO A 38 17.26 3.79 7.44
CA PRO A 38 16.88 4.51 6.20
C PRO A 38 15.55 5.25 6.31
N ASP A 39 15.45 6.40 5.67
CA ASP A 39 14.23 7.22 5.63
C ASP A 39 13.21 6.59 4.66
N VAL A 40 12.10 6.09 5.19
CA VAL A 40 11.05 5.39 4.45
C VAL A 40 10.37 6.32 3.43
N LEU A 41 10.11 7.56 3.83
CA LEU A 41 9.45 8.54 2.95
C LEU A 41 10.34 8.87 1.76
N LYS A 42 11.63 9.17 2.06
CA LYS A 42 12.60 9.46 1.01
C LYS A 42 12.74 8.29 0.02
N VAL A 43 12.82 7.06 0.51
CA VAL A 43 12.94 5.87 -0.35
C VAL A 43 11.68 5.70 -1.21
N ALA A 44 10.49 5.90 -0.66
CA ALA A 44 9.26 5.81 -1.43
C ALA A 44 9.22 6.84 -2.57
N LEU A 45 9.57 8.09 -2.29
CA LEU A 45 9.66 9.16 -3.30
C LEU A 45 10.76 8.90 -4.34
N ASP A 46 11.90 8.34 -3.92
CA ASP A 46 12.94 7.93 -4.85
C ASP A 46 12.48 6.81 -5.78
N CYS A 47 11.69 5.84 -5.28
CA CYS A 47 11.07 4.80 -6.11
C CYS A 47 10.15 5.40 -7.18
N GLU A 48 9.28 6.35 -6.82
CA GLU A 48 8.45 7.07 -7.82
C GLU A 48 9.32 7.79 -8.85
N ARG A 49 10.34 8.51 -8.40
CA ARG A 49 11.27 9.24 -9.28
C ARG A 49 11.99 8.29 -10.26
N PHE A 50 12.26 7.05 -9.86
CA PHE A 50 12.87 6.02 -10.70
C PHE A 50 11.87 5.24 -11.54
N GLY A 51 10.59 5.61 -11.51
CA GLY A 51 9.58 5.08 -12.41
C GLY A 51 8.63 4.06 -11.82
N ALA A 52 8.63 3.86 -10.49
CA ALA A 52 7.57 3.11 -9.85
C ALA A 52 6.21 3.79 -10.05
N GLN A 53 5.20 3.01 -10.37
CA GLN A 53 3.84 3.46 -10.66
C GLN A 53 2.91 3.26 -9.47
N GLY A 54 3.43 2.71 -8.39
CA GLY A 54 2.75 2.55 -7.13
C GLY A 54 3.72 2.30 -5.99
N ILE A 55 3.28 2.63 -4.78
CA ILE A 55 3.95 2.33 -3.52
C ILE A 55 3.01 1.50 -2.66
N THR A 56 3.52 0.38 -2.16
CA THR A 56 2.77 -0.53 -1.29
C THR A 56 3.37 -0.55 0.12
N VAL A 57 2.50 -0.48 1.12
CA VAL A 57 2.87 -0.56 2.54
C VAL A 57 1.93 -1.49 3.30
N HIS A 58 2.45 -2.16 4.35
CA HIS A 58 1.66 -2.99 5.25
C HIS A 58 1.87 -2.55 6.71
N PRO A 59 1.06 -1.63 7.23
CA PRO A 59 1.12 -1.21 8.63
C PRO A 59 0.50 -2.30 9.53
N ARG A 60 1.32 -3.25 9.98
CA ARG A 60 0.85 -4.29 10.90
C ARG A 60 0.50 -3.71 12.27
N PRO A 61 -0.38 -4.38 13.06
CA PRO A 61 -0.78 -3.88 14.38
C PRO A 61 0.40 -3.63 15.34
N ASP A 62 1.46 -4.43 15.24
CA ASP A 62 2.67 -4.33 16.07
C ASP A 62 3.72 -3.34 15.54
N GLU A 63 3.47 -2.70 14.40
CA GLU A 63 4.36 -1.72 13.77
C GLU A 63 5.82 -2.20 13.60
N ARG A 64 6.04 -3.52 13.43
CA ARG A 64 7.39 -4.11 13.27
C ARG A 64 8.16 -3.56 12.05
N HIS A 65 7.46 -2.96 11.11
CA HIS A 65 8.04 -2.27 9.95
C HIS A 65 7.35 -0.92 9.71
N ILE A 66 6.40 -0.80 8.80
CA ILE A 66 5.64 0.42 8.56
C ILE A 66 4.84 0.79 9.82
N ARG A 67 4.98 2.03 10.26
CA ARG A 67 4.20 2.62 11.35
C ARG A 67 2.98 3.34 10.79
N ARG A 68 1.94 3.50 11.58
CA ARG A 68 0.77 4.32 11.18
C ARG A 68 1.16 5.76 10.83
N SER A 69 2.15 6.31 11.55
CA SER A 69 2.71 7.64 11.23
C SER A 69 3.34 7.71 9.84
N ASP A 70 4.00 6.65 9.37
CA ASP A 70 4.54 6.59 8.01
C ASP A 70 3.42 6.66 6.97
N VAL A 71 2.32 5.94 7.20
CA VAL A 71 1.16 5.91 6.29
C VAL A 71 0.56 7.31 6.13
N TYR A 72 0.33 8.01 7.24
CA TYR A 72 -0.18 9.38 7.19
C TYR A 72 0.79 10.36 6.52
N ALA A 73 2.09 10.18 6.73
CA ALA A 73 3.11 11.03 6.13
C ALA A 73 3.30 10.76 4.63
N LEU A 74 3.21 9.51 4.18
CA LEU A 74 3.33 9.12 2.77
C LEU A 74 2.16 9.65 1.93
N ARG A 75 0.92 9.57 2.44
CA ARG A 75 -0.28 9.87 1.65
C ARG A 75 -0.26 11.21 0.91
N PRO A 76 0.10 12.35 1.53
CA PRO A 76 0.15 13.64 0.83
C PRO A 76 1.37 13.82 -0.09
N LEU A 77 2.38 12.97 0.02
CA LEU A 77 3.63 13.08 -0.73
C LEU A 77 3.62 12.27 -2.02
N LEU A 78 2.91 11.13 -2.02
CA LEU A 78 2.89 10.22 -3.17
C LEU A 78 1.97 10.75 -4.27
N THR A 79 2.46 10.67 -5.51
CA THR A 79 1.76 11.09 -6.73
C THR A 79 1.28 9.91 -7.58
N THR A 80 1.79 8.72 -7.32
CA THR A 80 1.39 7.46 -7.96
C THR A 80 0.36 6.69 -7.12
N GLU A 81 0.05 5.46 -7.49
CA GLU A 81 -0.86 4.62 -6.72
C GLU A 81 -0.29 4.35 -5.33
N PHE A 82 -1.09 4.62 -4.30
CA PHE A 82 -0.78 4.23 -2.93
C PHE A 82 -1.67 3.06 -2.53
N ASN A 83 -1.06 1.90 -2.27
CA ASN A 83 -1.72 0.69 -1.82
C ASN A 83 -1.37 0.41 -0.35
N ILE A 84 -2.39 0.13 0.46
CA ILE A 84 -2.22 -0.26 1.87
C ILE A 84 -2.72 -1.68 2.04
N GLU A 85 -1.82 -2.57 2.49
CA GLU A 85 -2.14 -3.96 2.81
C GLU A 85 -2.50 -4.10 4.29
N GLY A 86 -3.44 -4.99 4.63
CA GLY A 86 -3.73 -5.30 6.02
C GLY A 86 -4.88 -6.28 6.21
N TYR A 87 -4.94 -6.87 7.41
CA TYR A 87 -6.10 -7.62 7.86
C TYR A 87 -7.26 -6.65 8.15
N PRO A 88 -8.50 -6.93 7.72
CA PRO A 88 -9.63 -6.02 7.87
C PRO A 88 -10.17 -5.97 9.31
N SER A 89 -9.30 -5.57 10.26
CA SER A 89 -9.71 -5.25 11.63
C SER A 89 -10.37 -3.87 11.67
N PRO A 90 -11.18 -3.56 12.70
CA PRO A 90 -11.77 -2.24 12.87
C PRO A 90 -10.74 -1.10 12.81
N GLU A 91 -9.56 -1.29 13.41
CA GLU A 91 -8.48 -0.30 13.43
C GLU A 91 -7.86 -0.10 12.04
N PHE A 92 -7.76 -1.17 11.24
CA PHE A 92 -7.27 -1.10 9.86
C PHE A 92 -8.28 -0.40 8.96
N ILE A 93 -9.56 -0.74 9.10
CA ILE A 93 -10.65 -0.08 8.35
C ILE A 93 -10.69 1.41 8.68
N ASP A 94 -10.61 1.79 9.96
CA ASP A 94 -10.55 3.21 10.37
C ASP A 94 -9.34 3.94 9.76
N LEU A 95 -8.17 3.30 9.73
CA LEU A 95 -6.96 3.84 9.11
C LEU A 95 -7.18 4.13 7.62
N VAL A 96 -7.64 3.15 6.85
CA VAL A 96 -7.79 3.31 5.40
C VAL A 96 -8.91 4.29 5.04
N LEU A 97 -9.99 4.36 5.81
CA LEU A 97 -11.04 5.35 5.62
C LEU A 97 -10.56 6.78 5.88
N LYS A 98 -9.63 6.98 6.82
CA LYS A 98 -9.01 8.28 7.10
C LYS A 98 -7.97 8.66 6.06
N VAL A 99 -7.11 7.73 5.68
CA VAL A 99 -6.00 7.96 4.73
C VAL A 99 -6.49 8.09 3.30
N LYS A 100 -7.53 7.35 2.92
CA LYS A 100 -8.09 7.27 1.57
C LYS A 100 -7.00 6.96 0.53
N PRO A 101 -6.36 5.78 0.61
CA PRO A 101 -5.40 5.34 -0.40
C PRO A 101 -6.09 5.11 -1.74
N HIS A 102 -5.30 4.91 -2.79
CA HIS A 102 -5.84 4.55 -4.11
C HIS A 102 -6.33 3.10 -4.16
N GLN A 103 -5.66 2.22 -3.39
CA GLN A 103 -5.98 0.79 -3.30
C GLN A 103 -5.82 0.30 -1.86
N VAL A 104 -6.63 -0.68 -1.49
CA VAL A 104 -6.51 -1.46 -0.26
C VAL A 104 -6.43 -2.93 -0.64
N THR A 105 -5.44 -3.63 -0.12
CA THR A 105 -5.28 -5.08 -0.29
C THR A 105 -5.55 -5.78 1.03
N LEU A 106 -6.66 -6.51 1.12
CA LEU A 106 -6.99 -7.28 2.32
C LEU A 106 -6.17 -8.57 2.36
N VAL A 107 -5.50 -8.82 3.48
CA VAL A 107 -4.69 -10.03 3.72
C VAL A 107 -5.21 -10.80 4.92
N PRO A 108 -5.19 -12.16 4.91
CA PRO A 108 -5.73 -13.01 5.97
C PRO A 108 -4.74 -13.22 7.13
N ASP A 109 -3.81 -12.29 7.32
CA ASP A 109 -2.73 -12.46 8.30
C ASP A 109 -3.24 -12.34 9.73
N ALA A 110 -3.09 -13.41 10.52
CA ALA A 110 -3.29 -13.33 11.96
C ALA A 110 -2.29 -12.33 12.61
N PRO A 111 -2.64 -11.69 13.73
CA PRO A 111 -1.76 -10.70 14.38
C PRO A 111 -0.36 -11.23 14.75
N ASP A 112 -0.26 -12.50 15.08
CA ASP A 112 0.98 -13.21 15.47
C ASP A 112 1.75 -13.78 14.28
N GLN A 113 1.19 -13.74 13.07
CA GLN A 113 1.83 -14.29 11.88
C GLN A 113 3.12 -13.53 11.53
N ILE A 114 4.23 -14.26 11.34
CA ILE A 114 5.54 -13.67 11.06
C ILE A 114 5.59 -13.11 9.63
N THR A 115 5.09 -13.86 8.66
CA THR A 115 5.14 -13.52 7.23
C THR A 115 3.82 -13.90 6.56
N SER A 116 3.31 -13.01 5.71
CA SER A 116 2.16 -13.32 4.85
C SER A 116 2.53 -14.45 3.90
N ASN A 117 1.86 -15.60 4.03
CA ASN A 117 2.13 -16.81 3.24
C ASN A 117 0.86 -17.48 2.73
N ALA A 118 -0.29 -16.84 2.92
CA ALA A 118 -1.59 -17.37 2.50
C ALA A 118 -2.44 -16.29 1.82
N GLY A 119 -3.34 -16.70 0.96
CA GLY A 119 -4.43 -15.89 0.43
C GLY A 119 -5.74 -16.20 1.17
N TRP A 120 -6.76 -15.39 0.94
CA TRP A 120 -8.11 -15.65 1.44
C TRP A 120 -8.73 -16.87 0.78
N ASP A 121 -9.31 -17.78 1.58
CA ASP A 121 -10.38 -18.63 1.10
C ASP A 121 -11.66 -17.79 1.00
N THR A 122 -11.86 -17.20 -0.17
CA THR A 122 -12.96 -16.26 -0.41
C THR A 122 -14.33 -16.91 -0.32
N LYS A 123 -14.43 -18.23 -0.53
CA LYS A 123 -15.71 -18.96 -0.38
C LYS A 123 -16.05 -19.16 1.08
N ALA A 124 -15.09 -19.61 1.87
CA ALA A 124 -15.29 -19.82 3.31
C ALA A 124 -15.50 -18.49 4.08
N ASN A 125 -14.89 -17.40 3.59
CA ASN A 125 -14.94 -16.07 4.24
C ASN A 125 -15.84 -15.06 3.51
N LEU A 126 -16.74 -15.51 2.64
CA LEU A 126 -17.57 -14.62 1.82
C LEU A 126 -18.35 -13.59 2.65
N SER A 127 -19.02 -14.03 3.70
CA SER A 127 -19.81 -13.16 4.58
C SER A 127 -18.95 -12.05 5.19
N PHE A 128 -17.81 -12.43 5.75
CA PHE A 128 -16.86 -11.49 6.38
C PHE A 128 -16.24 -10.49 5.39
N LEU A 129 -15.98 -10.93 4.15
CA LEU A 129 -15.35 -10.07 3.14
C LEU A 129 -16.33 -9.16 2.40
N THR A 130 -17.64 -9.34 2.59
CA THR A 130 -18.69 -8.53 1.95
C THR A 130 -19.41 -7.61 2.93
N GLU A 131 -19.09 -7.67 4.21
CA GLU A 131 -19.62 -6.82 5.26
C GLU A 131 -18.90 -5.45 5.27
#